data_c5ff170724b8c5fd0910e761973df9e3
#
_entry.id   c5ff170724b8c5fd0910e761973df9e3
#
_cell.length_a   1.000
_cell.length_b   1.000
_cell.length_c   1.000
_cell.angle_alpha   90.00
_cell.angle_beta   90.00
_cell.angle_gamma   90.00
#
_symmetry.space_group_name_H-M   'P 1'
#
loop_
_entity.id
_entity.type
_entity.pdbx_description
1 polymer ?
#
loop_
_entity_poly.entity_id
_entity_poly.type
_entity_poly.pdbx_seq_one_letter_code
_entity_poly.pdbx_strand_id
1 'polypeptide(L)'
;MQPEGDKTFSYSFPKKERLCSRLQLEQLLTLKQSVFAYPFKCYYQFLPLSEDNEVCKMAISVPKKLEKTAVGRNKIKRWTREAYRLHNKCLLQNVIAEKQWVVNMLFVCVGKDNLSYTVIEKAIIEILRKINGRDDMHTVSINPETNVV
;
A
#
# COMPACT_ATOMS: atom_id res chain seq x y z
N MET A 1 -26.45 -0.88 -15.47
CA MET A 1 -25.96 -1.22 -15.26
C MET A 1 -25.36 -0.96 -15.11
N GLN A 2 -25.23 -0.87 -15.11
CA GLN A 2 -24.50 -0.91 -14.92
C GLN A 2 -23.90 -0.48 -15.23
N PRO A 3 -23.76 0.02 -15.30
CA PRO A 3 -23.05 0.32 -15.56
C PRO A 3 -22.21 0.04 -15.69
N GLU A 4 -22.09 -0.36 -16.03
CA GLU A 4 -21.43 -0.81 -15.99
C GLU A 4 -20.32 -0.81 -15.99
N GLY A 5 -20.31 -0.83 -16.35
CA GLY A 5 -18.93 -1.14 -16.66
C GLY A 5 -17.97 -0.42 -15.83
N ASP A 6 -18.11 0.72 -15.83
CA ASP A 6 -17.25 1.57 -15.07
C ASP A 6 -17.11 1.17 -13.65
N LYS A 7 -18.16 0.85 -13.11
CA LYS A 7 -18.14 0.49 -11.73
C LYS A 7 -17.36 -0.76 -11.51
N THR A 8 -17.36 -1.60 -12.49
CA THR A 8 -16.68 -2.86 -12.36
C THR A 8 -15.20 -2.68 -12.14
N PHE A 9 -14.58 -1.91 -12.99
CA PHE A 9 -13.14 -1.77 -12.85
C PHE A 9 -12.79 -0.91 -11.65
N SER A 10 -13.64 0.01 -11.26
CA SER A 10 -13.32 0.85 -10.12
C SER A 10 -13.39 0.07 -8.82
N TYR A 11 -14.07 -1.05 -8.80
CA TYR A 11 -14.18 -1.85 -7.60
C TYR A 11 -13.25 -3.04 -7.58
N SER A 12 -12.46 -3.21 -8.62
CA SER A 12 -11.51 -4.30 -8.64
C SER A 12 -10.19 -3.86 -8.05
N PHE A 13 -9.41 -4.82 -7.60
CA PHE A 13 -8.04 -4.61 -7.20
C PHE A 13 -7.21 -5.38 -8.21
N PRO A 14 -6.82 -4.74 -9.32
CA PRO A 14 -6.17 -5.44 -10.41
C PRO A 14 -4.87 -6.11 -10.00
N LYS A 15 -4.56 -7.20 -10.69
CA LYS A 15 -3.35 -7.94 -10.39
C LYS A 15 -2.10 -7.06 -10.48
N LYS A 16 -2.09 -6.11 -11.42
CA LYS A 16 -0.92 -5.26 -11.59
C LYS A 16 -0.68 -4.33 -10.41
N GLU A 17 -1.68 -4.12 -9.56
CA GLU A 17 -1.52 -3.31 -8.35
C GLU A 17 -1.18 -4.14 -7.14
N ARG A 18 -1.04 -5.45 -7.29
CA ARG A 18 -0.67 -6.33 -6.20
C ARG A 18 0.82 -6.55 -6.21
N LEU A 19 1.43 -6.35 -5.06
CA LEU A 19 2.86 -6.57 -4.92
C LEU A 19 3.07 -8.03 -4.56
N CYS A 20 3.44 -8.81 -5.55
CA CYS A 20 3.59 -10.26 -5.38
C CYS A 20 5.04 -10.73 -5.39
N SER A 21 5.95 -9.88 -5.80
CA SER A 21 7.36 -10.27 -5.92
C SER A 21 7.96 -10.43 -4.53
N ARG A 22 8.49 -11.63 -4.28
CA ARG A 22 9.14 -11.93 -3.02
C ARG A 22 10.37 -11.05 -2.80
N LEU A 23 11.13 -10.81 -3.85
CA LEU A 23 12.30 -9.96 -3.76
C LEU A 23 11.93 -8.54 -3.38
N GLN A 24 10.87 -8.01 -3.98
CA GLN A 24 10.45 -6.66 -3.67
C GLN A 24 9.94 -6.55 -2.24
N LEU A 25 9.23 -7.58 -1.76
CA LEU A 25 8.77 -7.57 -0.38
C LEU A 25 9.95 -7.61 0.59
N GLU A 26 10.96 -8.40 0.27
CA GLU A 26 12.14 -8.46 1.12
C GLU A 26 12.90 -7.14 1.11
N GLN A 27 12.95 -6.47 -0.03
CA GLN A 27 13.57 -5.16 -0.10
C GLN A 27 12.88 -4.15 0.80
N LEU A 28 11.54 -4.18 0.82
CA LEU A 28 10.78 -3.27 1.67
C LEU A 28 11.15 -3.46 3.14
N LEU A 29 11.23 -4.71 3.56
CA LEU A 29 11.56 -5.00 4.94
C LEU A 29 13.00 -4.61 5.28
N THR A 30 13.89 -4.76 4.32
CA THR A 30 15.29 -4.42 4.50
C THR A 30 15.51 -2.92 4.62
N LEU A 31 14.80 -2.13 3.82
CA LEU A 31 14.93 -0.69 3.85
C LEU A 31 14.47 -0.07 5.15
N LYS A 32 13.52 -0.71 5.81
CA LYS A 32 13.00 -0.25 7.10
C LYS A 32 12.38 1.13 7.06
N GLN A 33 11.99 1.60 5.89
CA GLN A 33 11.18 2.81 5.77
C GLN A 33 9.75 2.44 6.05
N SER A 34 9.16 3.06 7.05
CA SER A 34 7.78 2.72 7.39
C SER A 34 7.05 3.89 8.01
N VAL A 35 5.74 3.82 7.96
CA VAL A 35 4.85 4.71 8.68
C VAL A 35 3.87 3.85 9.45
N PHE A 36 3.34 4.39 10.52
CA PHE A 36 2.43 3.65 11.37
C PHE A 36 1.11 4.39 11.51
N ALA A 37 0.01 3.63 11.42
CA ALA A 37 -1.32 4.09 11.81
C ALA A 37 -2.07 2.84 12.22
N TYR A 38 -2.48 2.78 13.49
CA TYR A 38 -3.13 1.58 14.01
C TYR A 38 -4.28 1.15 13.10
N PRO A 39 -4.39 -0.11 12.70
CA PRO A 39 -3.61 -1.27 13.18
C PRO A 39 -2.47 -1.67 12.27
N PHE A 40 -1.98 -0.79 11.40
CA PHE A 40 -1.00 -1.15 10.40
C PHE A 40 0.33 -0.45 10.58
N LYS A 41 1.39 -1.19 10.26
CA LYS A 41 2.70 -0.63 9.98
C LYS A 41 2.92 -0.84 8.49
N CYS A 42 3.17 0.23 7.76
CA CYS A 42 3.31 0.16 6.32
C CYS A 42 4.74 0.44 5.92
N TYR A 43 5.39 -0.56 5.33
CA TYR A 43 6.71 -0.40 4.73
C TYR A 43 6.52 0.09 3.31
N TYR A 44 7.37 1.01 2.86
CA TYR A 44 7.19 1.58 1.54
C TYR A 44 8.52 1.91 0.89
N GLN A 45 8.50 1.99 -0.43
CA GLN A 45 9.67 2.33 -1.23
C GLN A 45 9.21 3.12 -2.45
N PHE A 46 9.85 4.27 -2.67
CA PHE A 46 9.59 5.05 -3.88
C PHE A 46 10.45 4.53 -5.02
N LEU A 47 9.84 4.42 -6.19
CA LEU A 47 10.51 3.98 -7.40
C LEU A 47 10.21 4.97 -8.53
N PRO A 48 11.13 5.11 -9.48
CA PRO A 48 10.84 6.01 -10.62
C PRO A 48 9.69 5.47 -11.46
N LEU A 49 8.85 6.36 -11.93
CA LEU A 49 7.79 6.01 -12.85
C LEU A 49 8.41 5.59 -14.18
N SER A 50 8.01 4.45 -14.70
CA SER A 50 8.55 3.94 -15.95
C SER A 50 7.50 3.04 -16.59
N GLU A 51 7.83 2.50 -17.75
CA GLU A 51 6.93 1.55 -18.41
C GLU A 51 6.68 0.32 -17.54
N ASP A 52 7.68 -0.09 -16.78
CA ASP A 52 7.55 -1.26 -15.92
C ASP A 52 6.88 -0.92 -14.59
N ASN A 53 6.97 0.34 -14.17
CA ASN A 53 6.42 0.79 -12.89
C ASN A 53 5.41 1.90 -13.16
N GLU A 54 4.23 1.51 -13.61
CA GLU A 54 3.20 2.49 -13.97
C GLU A 54 2.22 2.75 -12.84
N VAL A 55 2.11 1.83 -11.91
CA VAL A 55 1.13 1.95 -10.83
C VAL A 55 1.77 1.62 -9.51
N CYS A 56 1.22 2.20 -8.45
CA CYS A 56 1.63 1.84 -7.10
C CYS A 56 1.13 0.44 -6.80
N LYS A 57 1.94 -0.33 -6.10
CA LYS A 57 1.60 -1.71 -5.76
C LYS A 57 1.57 -1.87 -4.26
N MET A 58 0.71 -2.75 -3.78
CA MET A 58 0.63 -2.99 -2.36
C MET A 58 0.39 -4.45 -2.06
N ALA A 59 0.84 -4.87 -0.88
CA ALA A 59 0.59 -6.19 -0.33
C ALA A 59 0.12 -6.03 1.10
N ILE A 60 -0.54 -7.05 1.61
CA ILE A 60 -1.09 -7.03 2.96
C ILE A 60 -0.66 -8.30 3.66
N SER A 61 -0.17 -8.16 4.88
CA SER A 61 0.21 -9.29 5.72
C SER A 61 -0.57 -9.21 7.03
N VAL A 62 -1.26 -10.31 7.37
CA VAL A 62 -1.92 -10.45 8.66
C VAL A 62 -1.32 -11.69 9.31
N PRO A 63 -0.42 -11.53 10.30
CA PRO A 63 0.27 -12.69 10.89
C PRO A 63 -0.69 -13.64 11.58
N LYS A 64 -0.38 -14.92 11.49
CA LYS A 64 -1.20 -15.95 12.14
C LYS A 64 -1.24 -15.81 13.65
N LYS A 65 -0.16 -15.36 14.24
CA LYS A 65 -0.14 -15.21 15.69
C LYS A 65 -1.04 -14.08 16.15
N LEU A 66 -1.33 -13.14 15.26
CA LEU A 66 -2.23 -12.04 15.59
C LEU A 66 -3.69 -12.47 15.43
N GLU A 67 -3.98 -13.13 14.32
CA GLU A 67 -5.33 -13.63 14.04
C GLU A 67 -5.20 -15.05 13.53
N LYS A 68 -5.64 -16.00 14.34
CA LYS A 68 -5.40 -17.42 14.07
C LYS A 68 -6.28 -18.00 12.99
N THR A 69 -7.48 -17.47 12.80
CA THR A 69 -8.38 -18.05 11.81
C THR A 69 -8.13 -17.47 10.43
N ALA A 70 -8.24 -18.34 9.43
CA ALA A 70 -8.12 -17.88 8.05
C ALA A 70 -9.25 -16.92 7.70
N VAL A 71 -10.45 -17.19 8.22
CA VAL A 71 -11.59 -16.32 7.97
C VAL A 71 -11.34 -14.92 8.50
N GLY A 72 -10.80 -14.82 9.72
CA GLY A 72 -10.49 -13.52 10.31
C GLY A 72 -9.43 -12.78 9.54
N ARG A 73 -8.35 -13.49 9.15
CA ARG A 73 -7.29 -12.86 8.37
C ARG A 73 -7.82 -12.36 7.02
N ASN A 74 -8.63 -13.16 6.36
CA ASN A 74 -9.16 -12.78 5.05
C ASN A 74 -10.11 -11.59 5.16
N LYS A 75 -10.84 -11.50 6.26
CA LYS A 75 -11.73 -10.37 6.49
C LYS A 75 -10.94 -9.06 6.60
N ILE A 76 -9.86 -9.09 7.37
CA ILE A 76 -9.00 -7.91 7.54
C ILE A 76 -8.40 -7.53 6.19
N LYS A 77 -7.93 -8.51 5.43
CA LYS A 77 -7.35 -8.24 4.12
C LYS A 77 -8.37 -7.63 3.16
N ARG A 78 -9.61 -8.15 3.19
CA ARG A 78 -10.66 -7.63 2.32
C ARG A 78 -10.98 -6.18 2.67
N TRP A 79 -11.12 -5.88 3.95
CA TRP A 79 -11.37 -4.52 4.39
C TRP A 79 -10.24 -3.58 3.96
N THR A 80 -9.00 -4.05 4.07
CA THR A 80 -7.84 -3.26 3.71
C THR A 80 -7.81 -2.96 2.22
N ARG A 81 -8.06 -3.99 1.39
CA ARG A 81 -8.09 -3.79 -0.06
C ARG A 81 -9.19 -2.83 -0.45
N GLU A 82 -10.33 -2.93 0.20
CA GLU A 82 -11.46 -2.06 -0.11
C GLU A 82 -11.12 -0.60 0.19
N ALA A 83 -10.58 -0.35 1.36
CA ALA A 83 -10.19 1.00 1.74
C ALA A 83 -9.11 1.56 0.80
N TYR A 84 -8.13 0.73 0.49
CA TYR A 84 -7.06 1.14 -0.41
C TYR A 84 -7.61 1.48 -1.80
N ARG A 85 -8.47 0.62 -2.32
CA ARG A 85 -9.05 0.83 -3.63
C ARG A 85 -9.82 2.15 -3.72
N LEU A 86 -10.52 2.49 -2.66
CA LEU A 86 -11.33 3.70 -2.66
C LEU A 86 -10.50 4.97 -2.56
N HIS A 87 -9.33 4.91 -1.94
CA HIS A 87 -8.61 6.13 -1.59
C HIS A 87 -7.26 6.30 -2.26
N ASN A 88 -6.69 5.25 -2.86
CA ASN A 88 -5.31 5.35 -3.31
C ASN A 88 -5.10 6.34 -4.44
N LYS A 89 -6.06 6.45 -5.36
CA LYS A 89 -5.86 7.31 -6.52
C LYS A 89 -5.81 8.78 -6.13
N CYS A 90 -6.73 9.20 -5.29
CA CYS A 90 -6.77 10.59 -4.86
C CYS A 90 -5.64 10.96 -3.92
N LEU A 91 -5.36 10.06 -2.97
CA LEU A 91 -4.43 10.41 -1.89
C LEU A 91 -2.99 10.06 -2.20
N LEU A 92 -2.74 9.22 -3.17
CA LEU A 92 -1.39 8.75 -3.43
C LEU A 92 -1.05 8.72 -4.91
N GLN A 93 -1.70 7.84 -5.67
CA GLN A 93 -1.22 7.53 -7.01
C GLN A 93 -1.20 8.73 -7.95
N ASN A 94 -2.29 9.49 -8.00
CA ASN A 94 -2.33 10.64 -8.89
C ASN A 94 -1.33 11.70 -8.49
N VAL A 95 -1.18 11.90 -7.18
CA VAL A 95 -0.29 12.95 -6.69
C VAL A 95 1.17 12.61 -6.94
N ILE A 96 1.58 11.39 -6.60
CA ILE A 96 2.99 11.04 -6.78
C ILE A 96 3.34 10.79 -8.23
N ALA A 97 2.36 10.40 -9.06
CA ALA A 97 2.62 10.21 -10.48
C ALA A 97 2.99 11.53 -11.15
N GLU A 98 2.41 12.63 -10.70
CA GLU A 98 2.78 13.94 -11.21
C GLU A 98 4.25 14.26 -10.94
N LYS A 99 4.82 13.65 -9.92
CA LYS A 99 6.20 13.83 -9.56
C LYS A 99 7.10 12.75 -10.15
N GLN A 100 6.55 11.91 -11.02
CA GLN A 100 7.28 10.84 -11.70
C GLN A 100 7.72 9.72 -10.76
N TRP A 101 6.93 9.45 -9.73
CA TRP A 101 7.19 8.37 -8.78
C TRP A 101 6.05 7.38 -8.75
N VAL A 102 6.36 6.15 -8.33
CA VAL A 102 5.39 5.15 -7.87
C VAL A 102 5.89 4.61 -6.54
N VAL A 103 5.01 3.96 -5.81
CA VAL A 103 5.34 3.45 -4.48
C VAL A 103 4.96 1.98 -4.38
N ASN A 104 5.87 1.18 -3.87
CA ASN A 104 5.56 -0.18 -3.44
C ASN A 104 5.33 -0.14 -1.93
N MET A 105 4.29 -0.82 -1.48
CA MET A 105 3.89 -0.79 -0.07
C MET A 105 3.59 -2.18 0.45
N LEU A 106 3.93 -2.40 1.73
CA LEU A 106 3.54 -3.61 2.43
C LEU A 106 2.87 -3.21 3.73
N PHE A 107 1.58 -3.48 3.82
CA PHE A 107 0.81 -3.21 5.03
C PHE A 107 0.85 -4.43 5.93
N VAL A 108 1.44 -4.28 7.11
CA VAL A 108 1.51 -5.37 8.09
C VAL A 108 0.56 -5.04 9.23
N CYS A 109 -0.39 -5.92 9.47
CA CYS A 109 -1.32 -5.74 10.57
C CYS A 109 -0.61 -6.08 11.88
N VAL A 110 -0.58 -5.14 12.81
CA VAL A 110 0.14 -5.33 14.08
C VAL A 110 -0.79 -5.23 15.28
N GLY A 111 -2.08 -5.04 15.06
CA GLY A 111 -3.06 -4.99 16.14
C GLY A 111 -4.37 -5.60 15.71
N LYS A 112 -5.12 -6.12 16.66
CA LYS A 112 -6.43 -6.68 16.33
C LYS A 112 -7.57 -6.17 17.20
N ASP A 113 -7.25 -5.34 18.18
CA ASP A 113 -8.27 -4.85 19.10
C ASP A 113 -9.11 -3.78 18.45
N ASN A 114 -10.42 -3.91 18.59
CA ASN A 114 -11.38 -2.90 18.11
C ASN A 114 -11.31 -2.66 16.61
N LEU A 115 -11.00 -3.70 15.85
CA LEU A 115 -10.93 -3.56 14.41
C LEU A 115 -12.33 -3.53 13.80
N SER A 116 -12.51 -2.64 12.85
CA SER A 116 -13.70 -2.53 12.05
C SER A 116 -13.26 -1.96 10.71
N TYR A 117 -14.16 -1.98 9.74
CA TYR A 117 -13.82 -1.36 8.47
C TYR A 117 -13.47 0.12 8.65
N THR A 118 -14.22 0.82 9.50
CA THR A 118 -13.99 2.24 9.71
C THR A 118 -12.58 2.50 10.27
N VAL A 119 -12.16 1.70 11.24
CA VAL A 119 -10.83 1.83 11.83
C VAL A 119 -9.76 1.59 10.76
N ILE A 120 -9.95 0.57 9.96
CA ILE A 120 -8.99 0.23 8.91
C ILE A 120 -8.97 1.34 7.85
N GLU A 121 -10.13 1.82 7.47
CA GLU A 121 -10.20 2.89 6.46
C GLU A 121 -9.46 4.14 6.92
N LYS A 122 -9.65 4.54 8.15
CA LYS A 122 -8.95 5.70 8.69
C LYS A 122 -7.44 5.49 8.68
N ALA A 123 -7.00 4.28 9.02
CA ALA A 123 -5.58 3.96 9.01
C ALA A 123 -5.00 4.05 7.61
N ILE A 124 -5.70 3.51 6.63
CA ILE A 124 -5.24 3.55 5.25
C ILE A 124 -5.12 5.00 4.77
N ILE A 125 -6.13 5.81 5.04
CA ILE A 125 -6.11 7.21 4.65
C ILE A 125 -4.91 7.92 5.27
N GLU A 126 -4.70 7.70 6.55
CA GLU A 126 -3.60 8.35 7.25
C GLU A 126 -2.25 7.90 6.68
N ILE A 127 -2.08 6.62 6.43
CA ILE A 127 -0.84 6.08 5.89
C ILE A 127 -0.57 6.65 4.50
N LEU A 128 -1.58 6.67 3.63
CA LEU A 128 -1.39 7.21 2.29
C LEU A 128 -0.99 8.68 2.32
N ARG A 129 -1.59 9.45 3.23
CA ARG A 129 -1.22 10.85 3.38
C ARG A 129 0.21 11.01 3.88
N LYS A 130 0.61 10.18 4.82
CA LYS A 130 1.96 10.24 5.36
C LYS A 130 3.00 9.90 4.29
N ILE A 131 2.72 8.88 3.50
CA ILE A 131 3.64 8.50 2.42
C ILE A 131 3.73 9.62 1.39
N ASN A 132 2.59 10.17 1.01
CA ASN A 132 2.58 11.27 0.06
C ASN A 132 3.43 12.44 0.54
N GLY A 133 3.35 12.74 1.82
CA GLY A 133 4.12 13.86 2.37
C GLY A 133 5.61 13.58 2.45
N ARG A 134 6.01 12.33 2.30
CA ARG A 134 7.42 11.96 2.43
C ARG A 134 8.17 11.86 1.11
N ASP A 135 7.47 11.98 -0.02
CA ASP A 135 8.13 11.80 -1.29
C ASP A 135 9.23 12.82 -1.53
N ASP A 136 9.06 14.03 -1.03
CA ASP A 136 10.08 15.06 -1.20
C ASP A 136 11.38 14.68 -0.50
N MET A 137 11.27 14.01 0.62
CA MET A 137 12.44 13.64 1.38
C MET A 137 13.17 12.48 0.75
N HIS A 138 12.44 11.62 0.07
CA HIS A 138 13.02 10.37 -0.42
C HIS A 138 13.65 10.47 -1.78
N THR A 139 13.53 11.59 -2.44
CA THR A 139 14.29 11.77 -3.65
C THR A 139 15.77 11.70 -3.35
N VAL A 140 16.14 11.95 -2.11
CA VAL A 140 17.52 11.94 -1.72
C VAL A 140 18.05 10.54 -1.48
N SER A 141 17.30 9.76 -0.78
CA SER A 141 17.78 8.45 -0.34
C SER A 141 17.84 7.46 -1.48
N ILE A 142 17.02 7.63 -2.40
CA ILE A 142 17.05 6.70 -3.47
C ILE A 142 18.22 6.89 -4.37
N ASN A 143 18.51 6.97 -4.11
CA ASN A 143 19.17 6.42 -4.81
C ASN A 143 20.09 5.79 -4.79
N PRO A 144 20.33 5.59 -4.94
CA PRO A 144 21.01 4.78 -4.94
C PRO A 144 21.36 4.30 -5.20
N GLU A 145 21.34 4.35 -5.31
CA GLU A 145 21.61 3.84 -5.65
C GLU A 145 21.89 3.74 -5.61
N THR A 146 21.83 3.91 -5.42
CA THR A 146 21.87 3.68 -5.51
C THR A 146 22.14 3.63 -5.42
N ASN A 147 22.26 3.58 -5.37
CA ASN A 147 22.38 3.29 -5.41
C ASN A 147 22.73 3.22 -5.43
N VAL A 148 22.94 3.28 -5.33
CA VAL A 148 23.14 3.19 -5.45
C VAL A 148 23.49 3.31 -5.40
N VAL A 149 23.72 3.41 -5.34
CA VAL A 149 23.96 3.36 -5.27
C VAL A 149 24.07 3.22 -5.31
#